data_cd6fb1f1b57be2de53fa364797732e18
#
_entry.id   cd6fb1f1b57be2de53fa364797732e18
#
_cell.length_a   1.000
_cell.length_b   1.000
_cell.length_c   1.000
_cell.angle_alpha   90.00
_cell.angle_beta   90.00
_cell.angle_gamma   90.00
#
_symmetry.space_group_name_H-M   'P 1'
#
loop_
_entity.id
_entity.type
_entity.pdbx_description
1 polymer ?
#
loop_
_entity_poly.entity_id
_entity_poly.type
_entity_poly.pdbx_seq_one_letter_code
_entity_poly.pdbx_strand_id
1 'polypeptide(L)' 'MAVQYNKLWKILIDRKLSKGELGKLAGISPNTMTKLRRDEIVALPILDRICETLDVDYGDIIEHVKKEQVQA' A
#
# COMPACT_ATOMS: atom_id res chain seq x y z
N MET A 1 10.90 -7.63 -9.61
CA MET A 1 9.51 -7.38 -9.36
C MET A 1 9.35 -6.09 -8.59
N ALA A 2 8.50 -5.23 -9.03
CA ALA A 2 8.33 -3.94 -8.39
C ALA A 2 6.85 -3.64 -8.17
N VAL A 3 6.58 -2.98 -7.06
CA VAL A 3 5.22 -2.61 -6.68
C VAL A 3 5.28 -1.19 -6.14
N GLN A 4 4.19 -0.46 -6.29
CA GLN A 4 4.09 0.83 -5.61
C GLN A 4 2.69 1.00 -5.07
N TYR A 5 2.58 1.83 -4.05
CA TYR A 5 1.34 2.02 -3.32
C TYR A 5 0.79 3.44 -3.44
N ASN A 6 1.14 4.12 -4.52
CA ASN A 6 0.68 5.49 -4.72
C ASN A 6 -0.84 5.61 -4.70
N LYS A 7 -1.52 4.62 -5.25
CA LYS A 7 -2.98 4.61 -5.24
C LYS A 7 -3.52 4.59 -3.81
N LEU A 8 -2.86 3.82 -2.95
CA LEU A 8 -3.26 3.75 -1.55
C LEU A 8 -3.13 5.11 -0.88
N TRP A 9 -2.00 5.78 -1.12
CA TRP A 9 -1.78 7.09 -0.51
C TRP A 9 -2.79 8.12 -0.98
N LYS A 10 -3.20 8.04 -2.24
CA LYS A 10 -4.23 8.94 -2.77
C LYS A 10 -5.58 8.70 -2.09
N ILE A 11 -5.91 7.44 -1.84
CA ILE A 11 -7.15 7.11 -1.14
C ILE A 11 -7.12 7.70 0.27
N LEU A 12 -5.99 7.58 0.96
CA LEU A 12 -5.87 8.15 2.30
C LEU A 12 -6.05 9.65 2.28
N ILE A 13 -5.45 10.32 1.31
CA ILE A 13 -5.61 11.77 1.18
C ILE A 13 -7.07 12.13 0.97
N ASP A 14 -7.75 11.41 0.08
CA ASP A 14 -9.15 11.66 -0.21
C ASP A 14 -10.03 11.45 1.02
N ARG A 15 -9.67 10.52 1.87
CA ARG A 15 -10.43 10.21 3.08
C ARG A 15 -9.91 10.94 4.30
N LYS A 16 -8.89 11.78 4.11
CA LYS A 16 -8.30 12.57 5.19
C LYS A 16 -7.76 11.70 6.32
N LEU A 17 -7.13 10.59 5.94
CA LEU A 17 -6.50 9.68 6.88
C LEU A 17 -4.99 9.79 6.78
N SER A 18 -4.30 9.72 7.90
CA SER A 18 -2.85 9.66 7.88
C SER A 18 -2.41 8.21 7.75
N LYS A 19 -1.15 8.01 7.37
CA LYS A 19 -0.59 6.67 7.30
C LYS A 19 -0.59 6.00 8.66
N GLY A 20 -0.32 6.78 9.71
CA GLY A 20 -0.37 6.25 11.07
C GLY A 20 -1.77 5.80 11.45
N GLU A 21 -2.80 6.55 11.05
CA GLU A 21 -4.17 6.16 11.32
C GLU A 21 -4.54 4.89 10.59
N LEU A 22 -4.10 4.75 9.35
CA LEU A 22 -4.35 3.51 8.61
C LEU A 22 -3.70 2.33 9.32
N GLY A 23 -2.47 2.51 9.80
CA GLY A 23 -1.78 1.45 10.52
C GLY A 23 -2.55 0.98 11.74
N LYS A 24 -3.13 1.92 12.48
CA LYS A 24 -3.93 1.58 13.65
C LYS A 24 -5.23 0.88 13.27
N LEU A 25 -5.91 1.41 12.27
CA LEU A 25 -7.21 0.85 11.87
C LEU A 25 -7.06 -0.55 11.29
N ALA A 26 -6.03 -0.77 10.51
CA ALA A 26 -5.82 -2.06 9.85
C ALA A 26 -4.99 -3.02 10.68
N GLY A 27 -4.48 -2.58 11.83
CA GLY A 27 -3.65 -3.43 12.68
C GLY A 27 -2.32 -3.77 12.05
N ILE A 28 -1.68 -2.80 11.41
CA ILE A 28 -0.41 -3.00 10.71
C ILE A 28 0.73 -2.46 11.58
N SER A 29 1.79 -3.26 11.72
CA SER A 29 2.93 -2.86 12.54
C SER A 29 3.69 -1.71 11.91
N PRO A 30 4.42 -0.93 12.71
CA PRO A 30 5.24 0.16 12.17
C PRO A 30 6.27 -0.31 11.14
N ASN A 31 6.83 -1.51 11.35
CA ASN A 31 7.78 -2.07 10.39
C ASN A 31 7.15 -2.27 9.03
N THR A 32 5.94 -2.83 9.01
CA THR A 32 5.24 -3.07 7.75
C THR A 32 4.83 -1.75 7.11
N MET A 33 4.42 -0.77 7.91
CA MET A 33 4.09 0.54 7.37
C MET A 33 5.32 1.18 6.71
N THR A 34 6.50 0.96 7.29
CA THR A 34 7.74 1.45 6.70
C THR A 34 7.98 0.81 5.34
N LYS A 35 7.72 -0.49 5.22
CA LYS A 35 7.88 -1.18 3.95
C LYS A 35 6.92 -0.61 2.90
N LEU A 36 5.69 -0.33 3.29
CA LEU A 36 4.73 0.28 2.38
C LEU A 36 5.20 1.64 1.89
N ARG A 37 5.77 2.45 2.78
CA ARG A 37 6.29 3.76 2.39
C ARG A 37 7.44 3.67 1.41
N ARG A 38 8.18 2.58 1.44
CA ARG A 38 9.34 2.36 0.57
C ARG A 38 8.99 1.59 -0.68
N ASP A 39 7.72 1.33 -0.91
CA ASP A 39 7.26 0.53 -2.05
C ASP A 39 7.88 -0.86 -2.04
N GLU A 40 8.05 -1.45 -0.86
CA GLU A 40 8.55 -2.81 -0.72
C GLU A 40 7.39 -3.79 -0.71
N ILE A 41 7.69 -5.02 -1.09
CA ILE A 41 6.68 -6.06 -1.12
C ILE A 41 6.29 -6.44 0.30
N VAL A 42 4.99 -6.49 0.55
CA VAL A 42 4.47 -6.97 1.83
C VAL A 42 3.57 -8.17 1.58
N ALA A 43 3.31 -8.94 2.63
CA ALA A 43 2.50 -10.13 2.50
C ALA A 43 1.06 -9.80 2.13
N LEU A 44 0.45 -10.67 1.34
CA LEU A 44 -0.92 -10.48 0.90
C LEU A 44 -1.91 -10.28 2.06
N PRO A 45 -1.80 -10.99 3.20
CA PRO A 45 -2.69 -10.73 4.33
C PRO A 45 -2.68 -9.28 4.82
N ILE A 46 -1.54 -8.60 4.69
CA ILE A 46 -1.46 -7.19 5.06
C ILE A 46 -2.30 -6.36 4.10
N LEU A 47 -2.18 -6.64 2.82
CA LEU A 47 -2.96 -5.93 1.81
C LEU A 47 -4.45 -6.22 1.99
N ASP A 48 -4.78 -7.44 2.37
CA ASP A 48 -6.16 -7.82 2.64
C ASP A 48 -6.76 -6.98 3.77
N ARG A 49 -5.99 -6.77 4.84
CA ARG A 49 -6.46 -5.94 5.95
C ARG A 49 -6.71 -4.50 5.52
N ILE A 50 -5.85 -3.99 4.66
CA ILE A 50 -6.02 -2.63 4.16
C ILE A 50 -7.30 -2.55 3.33
N CYS A 51 -7.52 -3.54 2.46
CA CYS A 51 -8.72 -3.58 1.64
C CYS A 51 -9.98 -3.65 2.49
N GLU A 52 -9.96 -4.49 3.52
CA GLU A 52 -11.10 -4.59 4.44
C GLU A 52 -11.36 -3.28 5.17
N THR A 53 -10.29 -2.65 5.63
CA THR A 53 -10.39 -1.41 6.39
C THR A 53 -10.95 -0.27 5.54
N LEU A 54 -10.51 -0.18 4.30
CA LEU A 54 -10.90 0.92 3.42
C LEU A 54 -12.04 0.56 2.48
N ASP A 55 -12.47 -0.71 2.49
CA ASP A 55 -13.54 -1.21 1.62
C ASP A 55 -13.18 -0.98 0.16
N VAL A 56 -12.01 -1.44 -0.23
CA VAL A 56 -11.50 -1.34 -1.60
C VAL A 56 -10.91 -2.68 -2.02
N ASP A 57 -10.57 -2.79 -3.30
CA ASP A 57 -9.99 -3.99 -3.84
C ASP A 57 -8.46 -3.83 -3.95
N TYR A 58 -7.77 -4.93 -4.16
CA TYR A 58 -6.30 -4.91 -4.30
C TYR A 58 -5.86 -3.97 -5.39
N GLY A 59 -6.52 -4.00 -6.53
CA GLY A 59 -6.16 -3.12 -7.64
C GLY A 59 -6.33 -1.64 -7.36
N ASP A 60 -7.04 -1.31 -6.29
CA ASP A 60 -7.23 0.08 -5.90
C ASP A 60 -6.07 0.61 -5.08
N ILE A 61 -5.23 -0.28 -4.52
CA ILE A 61 -4.18 0.14 -3.60
C ILE A 61 -2.78 -0.24 -4.07
N ILE A 62 -2.62 -1.19 -4.99
CA ILE A 62 -1.31 -1.60 -5.46
C ILE A 62 -1.23 -1.44 -6.98
N GLU A 63 -0.01 -1.30 -7.43
CA GLU A 63 0.23 -1.13 -8.85
C GLU A 63 1.53 -1.82 -9.20
N HIS A 64 1.52 -2.56 -10.30
CA HIS A 64 2.74 -3.19 -10.78
C HIS A 64 3.58 -2.14 -11.48
N VAL A 65 4.85 -2.07 -11.11
CA VAL A 65 5.77 -1.17 -11.77
C VAL A 65 6.61 -2.00 -12.72
N LYS A 66 6.48 -1.72 -14.00
CA LYS A 66 7.25 -2.43 -14.97
C LYS A 66 8.69 -2.00 -14.84
N LYS A 67 9.58 -2.96 -14.67
CA LYS A 67 10.97 -2.64 -14.54
C LYS A 67 11.49 -2.06 -15.84
N GLU A 68 12.07 -0.88 -15.74
CA GLU A 68 12.57 -0.25 -16.91
C GLU A 68 13.77 -0.95 -17.39
N GLN A 69 13.74 -1.32 -18.57
CA GLN A 69 14.83 -2.03 -19.02
C GLN A 69 15.74 -1.22 -19.67
N VAL A 70 16.47 -0.98 -19.35
CA VAL A 70 17.15 -0.15 -20.02
C VAL A 70 18.02 -0.62 -20.96
N GLN A 71 17.78 -1.11 -21.02
CA GLN A 71 18.16 -1.32 -21.57
C GLN A 71 18.51 -1.45 -22.23
N ALA A 72 18.66 -1.70 -22.23
CA ALA A 72 18.83 -1.88 -22.83
C ALA A 72 19.26 -1.79 -23.21
#